data_948c1e0064342ed6efa18c4d793603b2
#
_entry.id   948c1e0064342ed6efa18c4d793603b2
#
_cell.length_a   1.000
_cell.length_b   1.000
_cell.length_c   1.000
_cell.angle_alpha   90.00
_cell.angle_beta   90.00
_cell.angle_gamma   90.00
#
_symmetry.space_group_name_H-M   'P 1'
#
loop_
_entity.id
_entity.type
_entity.pdbx_description
1 polymer ?
#
loop_
_entity_poly.entity_id
_entity_poly.type
_entity_poly.pdbx_seq_one_letter_code
_entity_poly.pdbx_strand_id
1 'polypeptide(L)'
;MPLRKCVWLVCLLALVAGSLTLLVSCQRARDGATASRKMIILGIDGLDPDLLTKFMADGKMPNFARLAQQGSFKRLTTSIPPQSPVAWSNLITGMNAGGHGIFDFIHRDPKTFDLYFSTSKVEGPKHSWHIGSWVVPLGSGSAEQLRHGKAFWEFLDENSVPNYVYRIPANFPPIPAKGKTLSGMGTPDLRGTYGTFTFYTDDPTAAAGEVEGGEVVQVDVKNNRVATNLIGPANSFRKDSPPATEPFTVDVDPLEAVARIGLQDQQIVLKEGEWSGWIPVEFQLMPIIGNVKGICRFYLKQTHPRFQLYVSPINIDPKNPALPISTPTSYSSDLAKQIGEYHTQGIAEDTKALIAGVLDDKEYLEQAHTVIAEHRRAFDVEFPKFHDGLFFFYFSSLDLNAHMMWRLTDPQHPSYDAALAAQYGSSLEEFYEQIDQVLGEVLPKLDDNTTLLVLSDHGFAPYRRSFNLNTWLLNNGYVTRKEGAVSDPAHPFSDVDWSRTRAYGIWLNGLYLNIRGREREGIVDPAQADALLREIRQKLVDERDPKDGSQVITRVDLASEVYQGPYAASGPDALVGYNRGYRAGWTTILGAFPPDVLEDNVSAWSGDHCIDSTKVRECC
;
A
#
# COMPACT_ATOMS: atom_id res chain seq x y z
N MET A 1 36.63 24.96 71.57
CA MET A 1 35.60 25.38 70.57
C MET A 1 35.65 24.62 69.19
N PRO A 2 36.27 23.46 69.05
CA PRO A 2 36.22 22.69 67.72
C PRO A 2 35.14 21.65 67.63
N LEU A 3 34.62 21.07 68.72
CA LEU A 3 33.68 19.91 68.60
C LEU A 3 32.31 20.23 68.02
N ARG A 4 31.79 21.47 68.23
CA ARG A 4 30.46 21.84 67.67
C ARG A 4 30.44 21.97 66.13
N LYS A 5 31.56 22.41 65.54
CA LYS A 5 31.65 22.53 64.08
C LYS A 5 31.70 21.16 63.34
N CYS A 6 32.34 20.15 63.93
CA CYS A 6 32.39 18.80 63.41
C CYS A 6 31.02 18.10 63.44
N VAL A 7 30.22 18.28 64.50
CA VAL A 7 28.87 17.71 64.61
C VAL A 7 27.93 18.28 63.52
N TRP A 8 27.99 19.61 63.27
CA TRP A 8 27.19 20.23 62.20
C TRP A 8 27.58 19.76 60.81
N LEU A 9 28.87 19.53 60.53
CA LEU A 9 29.35 19.03 59.25
C LEU A 9 28.91 17.61 58.99
N VAL A 10 28.95 16.74 60.02
CA VAL A 10 28.49 15.35 59.92
C VAL A 10 26.96 15.28 59.73
N CYS A 11 26.20 16.12 60.45
CA CYS A 11 24.75 16.19 60.25
C CYS A 11 24.37 16.71 58.85
N LEU A 12 25.11 17.69 58.30
CA LEU A 12 24.89 18.19 56.96
C LEU A 12 25.21 17.15 55.87
N LEU A 13 26.31 16.42 56.05
CA LEU A 13 26.69 15.32 55.15
C LEU A 13 25.68 14.17 55.19
N ALA A 14 25.15 13.85 56.38
CA ALA A 14 24.11 12.80 56.52
C ALA A 14 22.78 13.24 55.88
N LEU A 15 22.40 14.54 55.97
CA LEU A 15 21.23 15.10 55.30
C LEU A 15 21.37 15.12 53.77
N VAL A 16 22.55 15.49 53.27
CA VAL A 16 22.84 15.47 51.82
C VAL A 16 22.89 14.05 51.29
N ALA A 17 23.50 13.12 52.00
CA ALA A 17 23.51 11.69 51.63
C ALA A 17 22.10 11.08 51.67
N GLY A 18 21.30 11.39 52.68
CA GLY A 18 19.88 10.97 52.74
C GLY A 18 19.01 11.57 51.64
N SER A 19 19.27 12.83 51.25
CA SER A 19 18.57 13.47 50.13
C SER A 19 18.97 12.89 48.76
N LEU A 20 20.25 12.56 48.60
CA LEU A 20 20.72 11.87 47.36
C LEU A 20 20.17 10.45 47.24
N THR A 21 20.11 9.68 48.35
CA THR A 21 19.52 8.35 48.34
C THR A 21 18.01 8.36 48.09
N LEU A 22 17.27 9.35 48.58
CA LEU A 22 15.86 9.57 48.28
C LEU A 22 15.65 9.99 46.83
N LEU A 23 16.49 10.88 46.27
CA LEU A 23 16.42 11.28 44.86
C LEU A 23 16.75 10.10 43.91
N VAL A 24 17.77 9.29 44.25
CA VAL A 24 18.13 8.09 43.46
C VAL A 24 17.05 7.02 43.58
N SER A 25 16.41 6.85 44.75
CA SER A 25 15.29 5.89 44.87
C SER A 25 14.01 6.39 44.20
N CYS A 26 13.74 7.70 44.18
CA CYS A 26 12.64 8.28 43.39
C CYS A 26 12.91 8.25 41.86
N GLN A 27 14.15 8.43 41.43
CA GLN A 27 14.51 8.22 40.03
C GLN A 27 14.40 6.73 39.62
N ARG A 28 14.93 5.80 40.44
CA ARG A 28 14.75 4.36 40.20
C ARG A 28 13.28 3.92 40.24
N ALA A 29 12.44 4.56 41.05
CA ALA A 29 11.00 4.28 41.05
C ALA A 29 10.28 4.87 39.83
N ARG A 30 10.83 5.93 39.17
CA ARG A 30 10.33 6.44 37.88
C ARG A 30 10.86 5.67 36.69
N ASP A 31 12.12 5.21 36.74
CA ASP A 31 12.72 4.38 35.68
C ASP A 31 12.26 2.90 35.74
N GLY A 32 11.50 2.52 36.76
CA GLY A 32 11.03 1.16 37.00
C GLY A 32 9.52 0.93 36.86
N ALA A 33 8.78 1.88 36.28
CA ALA A 33 7.44 1.61 35.80
C ALA A 33 7.52 0.95 34.40
N THR A 34 8.10 -0.27 34.35
CA THR A 34 7.86 -1.18 33.22
C THR A 34 6.36 -1.37 33.12
N ALA A 35 5.78 -1.15 31.94
CA ALA A 35 4.38 -1.41 31.73
C ALA A 35 4.10 -2.85 32.18
N SER A 36 3.33 -3.00 33.25
CA SER A 36 3.02 -4.34 33.78
C SER A 36 2.11 -5.14 32.84
N ARG A 37 1.67 -4.52 31.73
CA ARG A 37 0.77 -5.10 30.73
C ARG A 37 1.41 -5.04 29.35
N LYS A 38 1.31 -6.15 28.64
CA LYS A 38 1.76 -6.31 27.25
C LYS A 38 0.56 -6.29 26.33
N MET A 39 0.72 -5.70 25.16
CA MET A 39 -0.28 -5.74 24.10
C MET A 39 0.36 -6.21 22.80
N ILE A 40 -0.23 -7.23 22.20
CA ILE A 40 0.11 -7.75 20.88
C ILE A 40 -1.05 -7.44 19.95
N ILE A 41 -0.76 -6.79 18.83
CA ILE A 41 -1.73 -6.53 17.78
C ILE A 41 -1.22 -7.18 16.50
N LEU A 42 -1.98 -8.12 15.96
CA LEU A 42 -1.79 -8.65 14.61
C LEU A 42 -2.79 -7.96 13.69
N GLY A 43 -2.29 -7.07 12.85
CA GLY A 43 -3.05 -6.41 11.81
C GLY A 43 -2.98 -7.23 10.52
N ILE A 44 -4.09 -7.73 10.04
CA ILE A 44 -4.15 -8.60 8.86
C ILE A 44 -5.06 -7.95 7.83
N ASP A 45 -4.44 -7.39 6.78
CA ASP A 45 -5.17 -6.71 5.73
C ASP A 45 -6.08 -7.68 4.98
N GLY A 46 -7.34 -7.28 4.78
CA GLY A 46 -8.28 -8.07 3.99
C GLY A 46 -8.73 -9.40 4.63
N LEU A 47 -8.56 -9.59 5.96
CA LEU A 47 -9.04 -10.80 6.64
C LEU A 47 -10.57 -10.80 6.66
N ASP A 48 -11.17 -11.46 5.67
CA ASP A 48 -12.63 -11.52 5.51
C ASP A 48 -13.28 -12.42 6.56
N PRO A 49 -14.27 -11.92 7.34
CA PRO A 49 -14.90 -12.69 8.41
C PRO A 49 -15.75 -13.86 7.92
N ASP A 50 -16.25 -13.84 6.68
CA ASP A 50 -17.03 -14.95 6.13
C ASP A 50 -16.09 -16.10 5.73
N LEU A 51 -14.96 -15.79 5.05
CA LEU A 51 -13.93 -16.76 4.74
C LEU A 51 -13.29 -17.33 6.01
N LEU A 52 -12.96 -16.46 6.98
CA LEU A 52 -12.41 -16.89 8.27
C LEU A 52 -13.38 -17.85 8.98
N THR A 53 -14.67 -17.53 9.04
CA THR A 53 -15.68 -18.39 9.67
C THR A 53 -15.77 -19.74 8.95
N LYS A 54 -15.77 -19.71 7.62
CA LYS A 54 -15.77 -20.92 6.78
C LYS A 54 -14.55 -21.78 7.07
N PHE A 55 -13.34 -21.21 6.99
CA PHE A 55 -12.09 -21.97 7.17
C PHE A 55 -11.90 -22.48 8.62
N MET A 56 -12.42 -21.77 9.64
CA MET A 56 -12.49 -22.30 11.00
C MET A 56 -13.41 -23.52 11.07
N ALA A 57 -14.59 -23.47 10.43
CA ALA A 57 -15.55 -24.56 10.40
C ALA A 57 -15.02 -25.80 9.63
N ASP A 58 -14.26 -25.56 8.56
CA ASP A 58 -13.61 -26.61 7.75
C ASP A 58 -12.36 -27.20 8.45
N GLY A 59 -11.97 -26.69 9.64
CA GLY A 59 -10.82 -27.16 10.41
C GLY A 59 -9.47 -26.67 9.88
N LYS A 60 -9.47 -25.71 8.95
CA LYS A 60 -8.27 -25.15 8.31
C LYS A 60 -7.57 -24.09 9.16
N MET A 61 -8.30 -23.47 10.09
CA MET A 61 -7.80 -22.42 10.97
C MET A 61 -8.04 -22.77 12.45
N PRO A 62 -7.36 -23.81 12.98
CA PRO A 62 -7.59 -24.31 14.34
C PRO A 62 -7.17 -23.33 15.44
N ASN A 63 -6.16 -22.48 15.19
CA ASN A 63 -5.69 -21.50 16.17
C ASN A 63 -6.65 -20.31 16.29
N PHE A 64 -7.19 -19.82 15.17
CA PHE A 64 -8.28 -18.83 15.18
C PHE A 64 -9.55 -19.39 15.84
N ALA A 65 -9.92 -20.64 15.54
CA ALA A 65 -11.05 -21.30 16.19
C ALA A 65 -10.86 -21.38 17.71
N ARG A 66 -9.66 -21.73 18.17
CA ARG A 66 -9.30 -21.74 19.60
C ARG A 66 -9.36 -20.33 20.21
N LEU A 67 -8.80 -19.32 19.53
CA LEU A 67 -8.86 -17.93 20.01
C LEU A 67 -10.30 -17.45 20.14
N ALA A 68 -11.14 -17.70 19.14
CA ALA A 68 -12.56 -17.34 19.17
C ALA A 68 -13.36 -17.98 20.31
N GLN A 69 -12.97 -19.20 20.72
CA GLN A 69 -13.56 -19.90 21.87
C GLN A 69 -13.06 -19.38 23.23
N GLN A 70 -11.79 -18.98 23.32
CA GLN A 70 -11.16 -18.50 24.55
C GLN A 70 -11.39 -17.01 24.79
N GLY A 71 -11.53 -16.23 23.72
CA GLY A 71 -11.74 -14.79 23.72
C GLY A 71 -13.09 -14.39 23.15
N SER A 72 -13.07 -13.50 22.17
CA SER A 72 -14.26 -13.08 21.41
C SER A 72 -13.91 -12.90 19.94
N PHE A 73 -14.87 -13.24 19.08
CA PHE A 73 -14.83 -12.95 17.64
C PHE A 73 -16.01 -12.04 17.29
N LYS A 74 -15.73 -10.88 16.72
CA LYS A 74 -16.72 -9.84 16.39
C LYS A 74 -16.53 -9.35 14.98
N ARG A 75 -17.64 -9.11 14.28
CA ARG A 75 -17.65 -8.36 13.02
C ARG A 75 -17.75 -6.89 13.35
N LEU A 76 -16.82 -6.10 12.86
CA LEU A 76 -16.80 -4.65 13.02
C LEU A 76 -17.32 -3.96 11.77
N THR A 77 -17.67 -2.68 11.89
CA THR A 77 -17.97 -1.82 10.75
C THR A 77 -16.66 -1.16 10.33
N THR A 78 -16.28 -1.36 9.08
CA THR A 78 -15.06 -0.75 8.52
C THR A 78 -15.22 0.76 8.29
N SER A 79 -14.16 1.40 7.83
CA SER A 79 -14.14 2.81 7.45
C SER A 79 -15.11 3.13 6.29
N ILE A 80 -15.38 4.41 6.10
CA ILE A 80 -16.11 4.93 4.94
C ILE A 80 -15.20 5.93 4.23
N PRO A 81 -14.73 5.58 3.02
CA PRO A 81 -14.86 4.29 2.31
C PRO A 81 -14.06 3.16 2.96
N PRO A 82 -14.36 1.87 2.64
CA PRO A 82 -13.68 0.71 3.21
C PRO A 82 -12.36 0.45 2.48
N GLN A 83 -11.37 1.30 2.73
CA GLN A 83 -10.08 1.27 2.07
C GLN A 83 -8.95 1.27 3.10
N SER A 84 -7.90 0.47 2.84
CA SER A 84 -6.80 0.27 3.78
C SER A 84 -6.15 1.57 4.27
N PRO A 85 -5.80 2.57 3.42
CA PRO A 85 -5.20 3.80 3.93
C PRO A 85 -6.16 4.59 4.84
N VAL A 86 -7.47 4.48 4.65
CA VAL A 86 -8.48 5.15 5.48
C VAL A 86 -8.67 4.41 6.80
N ALA A 87 -8.90 3.09 6.74
CA ALA A 87 -9.17 2.26 7.92
C ALA A 87 -7.97 2.22 8.87
N TRP A 88 -6.77 1.99 8.33
CA TRP A 88 -5.54 2.04 9.14
C TRP A 88 -5.24 3.43 9.70
N SER A 89 -5.56 4.51 8.96
CA SER A 89 -5.45 5.88 9.50
C SER A 89 -6.46 6.13 10.64
N ASN A 90 -7.67 5.56 10.56
CA ASN A 90 -8.64 5.60 11.66
C ASN A 90 -8.05 4.92 12.91
N LEU A 91 -7.47 3.70 12.76
CA LEU A 91 -6.83 2.98 13.85
C LEU A 91 -5.65 3.76 14.45
N ILE A 92 -4.79 4.30 13.59
CA ILE A 92 -3.58 5.03 14.02
C ILE A 92 -3.93 6.24 14.85
N THR A 93 -4.98 6.99 14.47
CA THR A 93 -5.27 8.31 15.03
C THR A 93 -6.48 8.35 15.96
N GLY A 94 -7.34 7.33 15.91
CA GLY A 94 -8.65 7.34 16.59
C GLY A 94 -9.64 8.33 15.99
N MET A 95 -9.41 8.81 14.75
CA MET A 95 -10.25 9.77 14.03
C MET A 95 -10.79 9.15 12.74
N ASN A 96 -11.88 9.69 12.20
CA ASN A 96 -12.33 9.38 10.85
C ASN A 96 -11.59 10.20 9.78
N ALA A 97 -11.86 9.96 8.50
CA ALA A 97 -11.22 10.63 7.38
C ALA A 97 -11.28 12.17 7.45
N GLY A 98 -12.37 12.74 7.94
CA GLY A 98 -12.48 14.19 8.14
C GLY A 98 -11.53 14.75 9.20
N GLY A 99 -11.05 13.91 10.13
CA GLY A 99 -10.09 14.27 11.16
C GLY A 99 -8.63 14.09 10.73
N HIS A 100 -8.31 13.02 9.99
CA HIS A 100 -6.93 12.75 9.58
C HIS A 100 -6.61 13.09 8.12
N GLY A 101 -7.61 13.45 7.30
CA GLY A 101 -7.39 13.95 5.93
C GLY A 101 -7.12 12.90 4.86
N ILE A 102 -7.14 11.60 5.19
CA ILE A 102 -6.98 10.52 4.22
C ILE A 102 -8.37 9.99 3.86
N PHE A 103 -8.78 10.20 2.62
CA PHE A 103 -10.12 9.84 2.13
C PHE A 103 -10.10 8.65 1.17
N ASP A 104 -8.92 8.35 0.59
CA ASP A 104 -8.69 7.30 -0.39
C ASP A 104 -7.18 7.14 -0.63
N PHE A 105 -6.75 6.25 -1.54
CA PHE A 105 -5.35 6.17 -2.02
C PHE A 105 -4.92 7.42 -2.78
N ILE A 106 -5.84 7.99 -3.57
CA ILE A 106 -5.59 9.15 -4.43
C ILE A 106 -6.47 10.30 -3.97
N HIS A 107 -5.90 11.49 -3.98
CA HIS A 107 -6.61 12.74 -3.77
C HIS A 107 -6.36 13.69 -4.93
N ARG A 108 -7.09 14.81 -4.96
CA ARG A 108 -6.98 15.83 -6.00
C ARG A 108 -6.63 17.20 -5.42
N ASP A 109 -5.99 18.02 -6.22
CA ASP A 109 -5.95 19.45 -5.99
C ASP A 109 -7.19 20.10 -6.68
N PRO A 110 -8.12 20.73 -5.94
CA PRO A 110 -9.31 21.33 -6.53
C PRO A 110 -9.01 22.55 -7.44
N LYS A 111 -7.78 23.08 -7.41
CA LYS A 111 -7.37 24.23 -8.23
C LYS A 111 -6.73 23.82 -9.57
N THR A 112 -6.12 22.65 -9.63
CA THR A 112 -5.46 22.15 -10.85
C THR A 112 -6.17 20.93 -11.43
N PHE A 113 -6.88 20.17 -10.60
CA PHE A 113 -7.42 18.82 -10.84
C PHE A 113 -6.33 17.75 -10.95
N ASP A 114 -5.08 18.09 -10.62
CA ASP A 114 -4.01 17.11 -10.55
C ASP A 114 -4.28 16.07 -9.44
N LEU A 115 -4.04 14.82 -9.76
CA LEU A 115 -4.16 13.72 -8.84
C LEU A 115 -2.82 13.48 -8.11
N TYR A 116 -2.89 13.15 -6.82
CA TYR A 116 -1.72 12.84 -6.02
C TYR A 116 -2.01 11.74 -4.99
N PHE A 117 -0.97 11.05 -4.54
CA PHE A 117 -1.08 10.04 -3.48
C PHE A 117 -1.48 10.68 -2.15
N SER A 118 -2.55 10.17 -1.53
CA SER A 118 -3.14 10.80 -0.34
C SER A 118 -2.31 10.65 0.92
N THR A 119 -1.45 9.62 1.02
CA THR A 119 -0.75 9.28 2.26
C THR A 119 0.59 9.97 2.42
N SER A 120 1.27 10.30 1.31
CA SER A 120 2.59 10.89 1.34
C SER A 120 2.91 11.69 0.07
N LYS A 121 3.84 12.64 0.22
CA LYS A 121 4.36 13.44 -0.88
C LYS A 121 5.88 13.44 -0.82
N VAL A 122 6.52 13.18 -1.96
CA VAL A 122 7.97 13.30 -2.10
C VAL A 122 8.25 14.49 -2.98
N GLU A 123 9.03 15.45 -2.48
CA GLU A 123 9.42 16.65 -3.21
C GLU A 123 10.93 16.72 -3.38
N GLY A 124 11.36 17.13 -4.55
CA GLY A 124 12.76 17.48 -4.80
C GLY A 124 13.20 18.72 -4.01
N PRO A 125 14.50 19.05 -4.03
CA PRO A 125 15.03 20.25 -3.39
C PRO A 125 14.37 21.52 -3.91
N LYS A 126 13.97 22.44 -3.00
CA LYS A 126 13.28 23.69 -3.36
C LYS A 126 14.12 24.68 -4.18
N HIS A 127 15.45 24.56 -4.09
CA HIS A 127 16.39 25.42 -4.81
C HIS A 127 17.41 24.60 -5.54
N SER A 128 17.78 25.02 -6.75
CA SER A 128 18.80 24.36 -7.56
C SER A 128 19.55 25.37 -8.42
N TRP A 129 20.79 25.06 -8.73
CA TRP A 129 21.56 25.76 -9.76
C TRP A 129 21.47 25.01 -11.08
N HIS A 130 21.29 25.74 -12.16
CA HIS A 130 21.25 25.21 -13.52
C HIS A 130 22.58 25.51 -14.21
N ILE A 131 23.34 24.46 -14.56
CA ILE A 131 24.63 24.55 -15.24
C ILE A 131 24.57 23.69 -16.49
N GLY A 132 24.30 24.30 -17.64
CA GLY A 132 24.04 23.57 -18.89
C GLY A 132 22.84 22.65 -18.78
N SER A 133 23.05 21.35 -18.98
CA SER A 133 22.00 20.31 -18.82
C SER A 133 21.88 19.77 -17.38
N TRP A 134 22.72 20.25 -16.46
CA TRP A 134 22.72 19.79 -15.08
C TRP A 134 21.90 20.69 -14.18
N VAL A 135 21.19 20.06 -13.25
CA VAL A 135 20.46 20.69 -12.14
C VAL A 135 21.16 20.28 -10.85
N VAL A 136 21.85 21.21 -10.22
CA VAL A 136 22.56 20.95 -8.96
C VAL A 136 21.67 21.38 -7.80
N PRO A 137 21.12 20.44 -7.02
CA PRO A 137 20.24 20.79 -5.92
C PRO A 137 21.01 21.50 -4.80
N LEU A 138 20.39 22.52 -4.23
CA LEU A 138 20.85 23.22 -3.03
C LEU A 138 20.05 22.72 -1.83
N GLY A 139 20.45 21.59 -1.28
CA GLY A 139 19.78 20.90 -0.18
C GLY A 139 19.27 19.51 -0.57
N SER A 140 18.65 18.81 0.37
CA SER A 140 17.99 17.52 0.17
C SER A 140 16.53 17.69 -0.25
N GLY A 141 16.00 16.72 -0.98
CA GLY A 141 14.55 16.54 -1.12
C GLY A 141 13.91 16.20 0.22
N SER A 142 12.60 16.28 0.28
CA SER A 142 11.80 15.93 1.46
C SER A 142 10.75 14.89 1.10
N ALA A 143 10.49 13.98 2.02
CA ALA A 143 9.28 13.17 2.02
C ALA A 143 8.41 13.64 3.18
N GLU A 144 7.13 13.88 2.91
CA GLU A 144 6.16 14.38 3.87
C GLU A 144 5.00 13.38 3.98
N GLN A 145 4.61 13.05 5.19
CA GLN A 145 3.41 12.29 5.46
C GLN A 145 2.21 13.25 5.46
N LEU A 146 1.17 12.92 4.70
CA LEU A 146 -0.03 13.76 4.56
C LEU A 146 -1.13 13.40 5.56
N ARG A 147 -1.03 12.28 6.26
CA ARG A 147 -1.95 11.93 7.32
C ARG A 147 -1.78 12.87 8.51
N HIS A 148 -2.86 13.50 8.94
CA HIS A 148 -2.89 14.36 10.11
C HIS A 148 -3.28 13.58 11.37
N GLY A 149 -3.04 14.21 12.53
CA GLY A 149 -3.32 13.63 13.83
C GLY A 149 -2.15 12.84 14.39
N LYS A 150 -2.16 12.71 15.70
CA LYS A 150 -1.12 12.03 16.45
C LYS A 150 -1.32 10.52 16.41
N ALA A 151 -0.27 9.77 16.10
CA ALA A 151 -0.31 8.33 16.08
C ALA A 151 -0.32 7.74 17.50
N PHE A 152 -0.96 6.57 17.69
CA PHE A 152 -1.07 5.96 19.02
C PHE A 152 0.31 5.66 19.65
N TRP A 153 1.33 5.34 18.85
CA TRP A 153 2.68 5.11 19.37
C TRP A 153 3.39 6.36 19.86
N GLU A 154 3.01 7.55 19.38
CA GLU A 154 3.55 8.80 19.93
C GLU A 154 3.05 9.03 21.37
N PHE A 155 1.79 8.64 21.68
CA PHE A 155 1.29 8.66 23.07
C PHE A 155 2.03 7.64 23.94
N LEU A 156 2.38 6.48 23.40
CA LEU A 156 3.19 5.47 24.10
C LEU A 156 4.60 6.02 24.40
N ASP A 157 5.22 6.66 23.42
CA ASP A 157 6.54 7.28 23.56
C ASP A 157 6.58 8.41 24.62
N GLU A 158 5.53 9.23 24.68
CA GLU A 158 5.39 10.27 25.72
C GLU A 158 5.32 9.68 27.12
N ASN A 159 4.70 8.51 27.24
CA ASN A 159 4.57 7.82 28.50
C ASN A 159 5.68 6.77 28.74
N SER A 160 6.73 6.78 27.89
CA SER A 160 7.87 5.85 27.99
C SER A 160 7.47 4.37 27.94
N VAL A 161 6.39 4.04 27.21
CA VAL A 161 5.96 2.68 26.95
C VAL A 161 6.68 2.15 25.71
N PRO A 162 7.46 1.05 25.83
CA PRO A 162 8.12 0.44 24.68
C PRO A 162 7.11 0.08 23.59
N ASN A 163 7.48 0.33 22.33
CA ASN A 163 6.61 -0.02 21.21
C ASN A 163 7.41 -0.48 19.99
N TYR A 164 6.79 -1.37 19.24
CA TYR A 164 7.27 -1.90 17.99
C TYR A 164 6.11 -1.89 16.98
N VAL A 165 6.30 -1.25 15.83
CA VAL A 165 5.26 -1.08 14.81
C VAL A 165 5.81 -1.49 13.45
N TYR A 166 5.44 -2.68 12.98
CA TYR A 166 5.92 -3.23 11.74
C TYR A 166 4.92 -3.01 10.60
N ARG A 167 5.33 -2.24 9.59
CA ARG A 167 4.69 -2.03 8.29
C ARG A 167 3.23 -1.52 8.33
N ILE A 168 2.81 -0.84 9.40
CA ILE A 168 1.46 -0.27 9.43
C ILE A 168 1.24 0.66 8.22
N PRO A 169 0.12 0.53 7.47
CA PRO A 169 -0.19 1.39 6.35
C PRO A 169 -0.26 2.88 6.71
N ALA A 170 -0.13 3.76 5.71
CA ALA A 170 -0.16 5.22 5.88
C ALA A 170 0.86 5.77 6.90
N ASN A 171 2.03 5.12 6.99
CA ASN A 171 3.16 5.56 7.83
C ASN A 171 4.46 5.65 7.01
N PHE A 172 4.40 6.31 5.86
CA PHE A 172 5.58 6.69 5.07
C PHE A 172 5.54 8.21 4.77
N PRO A 173 6.66 8.95 4.97
CA PRO A 173 7.82 8.53 5.76
C PRO A 173 7.42 8.22 7.21
N PRO A 174 8.18 7.35 7.93
CA PRO A 174 7.80 6.94 9.27
C PRO A 174 7.88 8.13 10.24
N ILE A 175 6.85 8.25 11.08
CA ILE A 175 6.87 9.24 12.17
C ILE A 175 8.05 8.93 13.08
N PRO A 176 8.86 9.93 13.48
CA PRO A 176 9.92 9.75 14.46
C PRO A 176 9.36 9.16 15.76
N ALA A 177 9.92 8.05 16.21
CA ALA A 177 9.49 7.33 17.40
C ALA A 177 10.69 6.91 18.24
N LYS A 178 10.50 6.73 19.57
CA LYS A 178 11.49 6.11 20.45
C LYS A 178 11.55 4.60 20.26
N GLY A 179 10.42 4.01 19.89
CA GLY A 179 10.31 2.60 19.49
C GLY A 179 10.87 2.34 18.11
N LYS A 180 10.68 1.10 17.62
CA LYS A 180 11.05 0.71 16.26
C LYS A 180 9.83 0.73 15.36
N THR A 181 9.93 1.41 14.22
CA THR A 181 8.91 1.36 13.16
C THR A 181 9.54 1.07 11.81
N LEU A 182 8.85 0.26 10.98
CA LEU A 182 9.13 0.10 9.56
C LEU A 182 7.92 0.58 8.78
N SER A 183 8.15 1.37 7.72
CA SER A 183 7.07 1.83 6.83
C SER A 183 6.48 0.66 6.03
N GLY A 184 5.17 0.71 5.81
CA GLY A 184 4.40 -0.26 5.04
C GLY A 184 3.78 0.36 3.80
N MET A 185 2.49 0.08 3.56
CA MET A 185 1.70 0.63 2.45
C MET A 185 1.81 2.15 2.41
N GLY A 186 2.14 2.68 1.22
CA GLY A 186 2.51 4.08 0.99
C GLY A 186 4.01 4.29 0.75
N THR A 187 4.87 3.30 1.07
CA THR A 187 6.29 3.34 0.70
C THR A 187 6.42 3.08 -0.80
N PRO A 188 7.01 4.00 -1.58
CA PRO A 188 7.18 3.81 -3.01
C PRO A 188 8.31 2.82 -3.33
N ASP A 189 8.36 2.39 -4.59
CA ASP A 189 9.57 1.81 -5.18
C ASP A 189 10.65 2.90 -5.39
N LEU A 190 11.82 2.52 -5.90
CA LEU A 190 12.91 3.48 -6.16
C LEU A 190 12.57 4.49 -7.27
N ARG A 191 11.62 4.17 -8.16
CA ARG A 191 11.13 5.07 -9.21
C ARG A 191 10.09 6.07 -8.69
N GLY A 192 9.66 5.97 -7.43
CA GLY A 192 8.66 6.83 -6.82
C GLY A 192 7.22 6.41 -7.11
N THR A 193 7.00 5.17 -7.53
CA THR A 193 5.68 4.61 -7.86
C THR A 193 5.24 3.54 -6.86
N TYR A 194 4.02 3.05 -6.99
CA TYR A 194 3.54 1.87 -6.25
C TYR A 194 3.88 0.55 -6.97
N GLY A 195 5.13 0.46 -7.45
CA GLY A 195 5.67 -0.67 -8.17
C GLY A 195 5.53 -0.51 -9.69
N THR A 196 6.67 -0.47 -10.36
CA THR A 196 6.76 -0.48 -11.83
C THR A 196 7.74 -1.56 -12.23
N PHE A 197 7.21 -2.67 -12.79
CA PHE A 197 8.03 -3.75 -13.33
C PHE A 197 8.62 -3.38 -14.70
N THR A 198 9.65 -4.11 -15.15
CA THR A 198 10.14 -4.04 -16.52
C THR A 198 10.17 -5.43 -17.15
N PHE A 199 9.63 -5.55 -18.35
CA PHE A 199 9.61 -6.81 -19.10
C PHE A 199 10.38 -6.68 -20.39
N TYR A 200 11.44 -7.48 -20.55
CA TYR A 200 12.30 -7.51 -21.73
C TYR A 200 11.94 -8.69 -22.60
N THR A 201 11.69 -8.43 -23.88
CA THR A 201 11.32 -9.50 -24.83
C THR A 201 11.77 -9.19 -26.26
N ASP A 202 12.03 -10.21 -27.05
CA ASP A 202 12.22 -10.13 -28.49
C ASP A 202 10.97 -10.50 -29.30
N ASP A 203 9.82 -10.66 -28.62
CA ASP A 203 8.55 -10.93 -29.27
C ASP A 203 8.02 -9.64 -29.95
N PRO A 204 7.98 -9.58 -31.29
CA PRO A 204 7.53 -8.39 -32.01
C PRO A 204 6.03 -8.12 -31.85
N THR A 205 5.25 -9.07 -31.30
CA THR A 205 3.82 -8.92 -31.08
C THR A 205 3.54 -8.27 -29.71
N ALA A 206 4.49 -8.29 -28.79
CA ALA A 206 4.38 -7.57 -27.52
C ALA A 206 4.43 -6.07 -27.78
N ALA A 207 3.44 -5.33 -27.28
CA ALA A 207 3.43 -3.87 -27.39
C ALA A 207 4.63 -3.29 -26.62
N ALA A 208 5.50 -2.54 -27.32
CA ALA A 208 6.59 -1.83 -26.64
C ALA A 208 6.08 -0.55 -25.97
N GLY A 209 6.71 -0.17 -24.85
CA GLY A 209 6.41 1.04 -24.11
C GLY A 209 5.72 0.80 -22.78
N GLU A 210 5.08 1.83 -22.26
CA GLU A 210 4.35 1.75 -20.99
C GLU A 210 3.11 0.87 -21.13
N VAL A 211 2.96 -0.04 -20.19
CA VAL A 211 1.76 -0.86 -19.98
C VAL A 211 1.22 -0.58 -18.57
N GLU A 212 0.02 -1.03 -18.26
CA GLU A 212 -0.52 -0.83 -16.93
C GLU A 212 0.42 -1.39 -15.84
N GLY A 213 1.02 -0.48 -15.09
CA GLY A 213 1.92 -0.79 -13.97
C GLY A 213 3.33 -1.25 -14.32
N GLY A 214 3.75 -1.15 -15.57
CA GLY A 214 5.09 -1.57 -15.99
C GLY A 214 5.54 -1.00 -17.33
N GLU A 215 6.63 -1.54 -17.83
CA GLU A 215 7.22 -1.15 -19.10
C GLU A 215 7.69 -2.37 -19.87
N VAL A 216 7.31 -2.48 -21.15
CA VAL A 216 7.77 -3.53 -22.06
C VAL A 216 8.90 -2.97 -22.92
N VAL A 217 10.08 -3.57 -22.82
CA VAL A 217 11.28 -3.20 -23.57
C VAL A 217 11.56 -4.26 -24.63
N GLN A 218 11.47 -3.84 -25.89
CA GLN A 218 11.89 -4.70 -27.02
C GLN A 218 13.41 -4.81 -27.05
N VAL A 219 13.90 -6.04 -27.18
CA VAL A 219 15.33 -6.33 -27.24
C VAL A 219 15.68 -7.19 -28.46
N ASP A 220 16.93 -7.10 -28.90
CA ASP A 220 17.47 -7.95 -29.96
C ASP A 220 18.32 -9.06 -29.34
N VAL A 221 18.05 -10.31 -29.68
CA VAL A 221 18.96 -11.43 -29.38
C VAL A 221 19.93 -11.63 -30.52
N LYS A 222 21.19 -11.19 -30.35
CA LYS A 222 22.25 -11.31 -31.35
C LYS A 222 23.36 -12.23 -30.85
N ASN A 223 23.64 -13.30 -31.60
CA ASN A 223 24.64 -14.31 -31.21
C ASN A 223 24.37 -14.85 -29.78
N ASN A 224 23.13 -15.19 -29.48
CA ASN A 224 22.67 -15.65 -28.16
C ASN A 224 22.92 -14.65 -27.01
N ARG A 225 23.00 -13.37 -27.32
CA ARG A 225 23.23 -12.32 -26.33
C ARG A 225 22.25 -11.18 -26.51
N VAL A 226 21.70 -10.73 -25.39
CA VAL A 226 20.96 -9.48 -25.23
C VAL A 226 21.89 -8.47 -24.55
N ALA A 227 21.89 -7.22 -25.04
CA ALA A 227 22.50 -6.08 -24.37
C ALA A 227 21.47 -4.96 -24.26
N THR A 228 21.14 -4.55 -23.06
CA THR A 228 20.09 -3.58 -22.77
C THR A 228 20.39 -2.82 -21.49
N ASN A 229 19.42 -2.03 -21.00
CA ASN A 229 19.58 -1.23 -19.78
C ASN A 229 18.48 -1.56 -18.80
N LEU A 230 18.83 -1.67 -17.51
CA LEU A 230 17.88 -1.63 -16.41
C LEU A 230 17.44 -0.17 -16.21
N ILE A 231 16.12 0.05 -16.11
CA ILE A 231 15.51 1.38 -16.02
C ILE A 231 15.32 1.72 -14.55
N GLY A 232 16.00 2.75 -14.08
CA GLY A 232 16.02 3.22 -12.71
C GLY A 232 15.13 4.44 -12.48
N PRO A 233 15.34 5.18 -11.39
CA PRO A 233 14.58 6.37 -11.04
C PRO A 233 14.86 7.54 -11.99
N ALA A 234 13.94 8.51 -12.02
CA ALA A 234 14.15 9.76 -12.74
C ALA A 234 15.38 10.50 -12.19
N ASN A 235 16.26 10.92 -13.09
CA ASN A 235 17.48 11.63 -12.73
C ASN A 235 17.19 13.13 -12.52
N SER A 236 16.84 13.49 -11.30
CA SER A 236 16.55 14.88 -10.91
C SER A 236 17.73 15.84 -11.02
N PHE A 237 18.96 15.33 -11.23
CA PHE A 237 20.15 16.16 -11.52
C PHE A 237 20.24 16.56 -12.99
N ARG A 238 19.30 16.14 -13.84
CA ARG A 238 19.22 16.50 -15.26
C ARG A 238 17.97 17.33 -15.50
N LYS A 239 18.08 18.32 -16.41
CA LYS A 239 17.00 19.28 -16.70
C LYS A 239 15.69 18.62 -17.11
N ASP A 240 15.76 17.56 -17.91
CA ASP A 240 14.58 16.85 -18.43
C ASP A 240 14.24 15.61 -17.60
N SER A 241 14.92 15.43 -16.46
CA SER A 241 14.77 14.30 -15.54
C SER A 241 14.64 12.93 -16.22
N PRO A 242 15.51 12.58 -17.20
CA PRO A 242 15.42 11.28 -17.86
C PRO A 242 15.62 10.16 -16.85
N PRO A 243 15.12 8.94 -17.08
CA PRO A 243 15.40 7.82 -16.20
C PRO A 243 16.90 7.55 -16.15
N ALA A 244 17.42 7.30 -14.95
CA ALA A 244 18.76 6.74 -14.80
C ALA A 244 18.73 5.30 -15.31
N THR A 245 19.80 4.88 -15.98
CA THR A 245 19.87 3.53 -16.54
C THR A 245 21.18 2.86 -16.16
N GLU A 246 21.14 1.53 -16.00
CA GLU A 246 22.32 0.72 -15.75
C GLU A 246 22.42 -0.38 -16.82
N PRO A 247 23.49 -0.45 -17.60
CA PRO A 247 23.63 -1.46 -18.65
C PRO A 247 23.75 -2.86 -18.06
N PHE A 248 23.07 -3.83 -18.68
CA PHE A 248 23.23 -5.23 -18.37
C PHE A 248 23.18 -6.10 -19.63
N THR A 249 23.69 -7.32 -19.50
CA THR A 249 23.71 -8.29 -20.60
C THR A 249 23.11 -9.60 -20.16
N VAL A 250 22.51 -10.32 -21.12
CA VAL A 250 22.04 -11.69 -20.91
C VAL A 250 22.63 -12.59 -21.98
N ASP A 251 23.45 -13.54 -21.57
CA ASP A 251 23.97 -14.58 -22.44
C ASP A 251 23.04 -15.80 -22.31
N VAL A 252 22.31 -16.10 -23.38
CA VAL A 252 21.36 -17.23 -23.46
C VAL A 252 22.11 -18.45 -23.95
N ASP A 253 21.96 -19.59 -23.26
CA ASP A 253 22.52 -20.84 -23.75
C ASP A 253 21.79 -21.28 -25.02
N PRO A 254 22.48 -21.65 -26.12
CA PRO A 254 21.84 -22.01 -27.37
C PRO A 254 21.16 -23.38 -27.35
N LEU A 255 21.42 -24.22 -26.36
CA LEU A 255 20.94 -25.61 -26.28
C LEU A 255 20.11 -25.88 -25.03
N GLU A 256 20.44 -25.22 -23.95
CA GLU A 256 19.81 -25.43 -22.65
C GLU A 256 18.91 -24.22 -22.29
N ALA A 257 17.84 -24.48 -21.54
CA ALA A 257 16.93 -23.44 -21.05
C ALA A 257 17.53 -22.66 -19.85
N VAL A 258 18.69 -22.02 -20.09
CA VAL A 258 19.49 -21.31 -19.08
C VAL A 258 20.01 -20.01 -19.65
N ALA A 259 20.08 -18.96 -18.84
CA ALA A 259 20.74 -17.72 -19.20
C ALA A 259 21.62 -17.19 -18.06
N ARG A 260 22.68 -16.45 -18.45
CA ARG A 260 23.56 -15.75 -17.53
C ARG A 260 23.36 -14.25 -17.68
N ILE A 261 22.93 -13.60 -16.62
CA ILE A 261 22.71 -12.15 -16.53
C ILE A 261 23.97 -11.52 -15.92
N GLY A 262 24.58 -10.59 -16.64
CA GLY A 262 25.70 -9.78 -16.16
C GLY A 262 25.25 -8.36 -15.87
N LEU A 263 25.21 -7.97 -14.59
CA LEU A 263 24.83 -6.63 -14.11
C LEU A 263 25.91 -6.10 -13.17
N GLN A 264 26.54 -4.98 -13.54
CA GLN A 264 27.70 -4.42 -12.78
C GLN A 264 28.79 -5.50 -12.61
N ASP A 265 29.24 -5.75 -11.41
CA ASP A 265 30.25 -6.79 -11.08
C ASP A 265 29.62 -8.17 -10.77
N GLN A 266 28.28 -8.31 -10.93
CA GLN A 266 27.54 -9.52 -10.59
C GLN A 266 27.28 -10.39 -11.83
N GLN A 267 27.28 -11.71 -11.59
CA GLN A 267 26.88 -12.71 -12.58
C GLN A 267 25.81 -13.61 -11.97
N ILE A 268 24.63 -13.62 -12.57
CA ILE A 268 23.47 -14.38 -12.11
C ILE A 268 23.15 -15.42 -13.18
N VAL A 269 23.09 -16.70 -12.82
CA VAL A 269 22.66 -17.77 -13.71
C VAL A 269 21.28 -18.21 -13.30
N LEU A 270 20.33 -18.23 -14.24
CA LEU A 270 18.96 -18.65 -14.03
C LEU A 270 18.57 -19.71 -15.08
N LYS A 271 17.80 -20.66 -14.64
CA LYS A 271 17.04 -21.55 -15.55
C LYS A 271 15.73 -20.87 -15.94
N GLU A 272 15.18 -21.30 -17.06
CA GLU A 272 13.82 -20.93 -17.45
C GLU A 272 12.83 -21.31 -16.34
N GLY A 273 11.94 -20.39 -15.96
CA GLY A 273 11.01 -20.55 -14.84
C GLY A 273 11.63 -20.30 -13.47
N GLU A 274 12.82 -19.70 -13.37
CA GLU A 274 13.51 -19.46 -12.10
C GLU A 274 13.58 -17.98 -11.72
N TRP A 275 13.28 -17.70 -10.45
CA TRP A 275 13.48 -16.39 -9.81
C TRP A 275 14.90 -16.26 -9.27
N SER A 276 15.55 -15.12 -9.48
CA SER A 276 16.76 -14.77 -8.76
C SER A 276 16.49 -14.52 -7.27
N GLY A 277 17.52 -14.52 -6.44
CA GLY A 277 17.52 -13.79 -5.18
C GLY A 277 17.43 -12.27 -5.41
N TRP A 278 17.48 -11.51 -4.32
CA TRP A 278 17.63 -10.06 -4.40
C TRP A 278 18.98 -9.66 -4.98
N ILE A 279 18.95 -8.81 -5.99
CA ILE A 279 20.13 -8.31 -6.71
C ILE A 279 20.25 -6.82 -6.39
N PRO A 280 21.29 -6.39 -5.68
CA PRO A 280 21.56 -4.98 -5.48
C PRO A 280 21.99 -4.32 -6.79
N VAL A 281 21.54 -3.09 -7.00
CA VAL A 281 21.88 -2.27 -8.16
C VAL A 281 22.14 -0.84 -7.72
N GLU A 282 23.10 -0.19 -8.34
CA GLU A 282 23.47 1.20 -8.09
C GLU A 282 23.30 2.02 -9.36
N PHE A 283 22.48 3.08 -9.29
CA PHE A 283 22.27 4.00 -10.40
C PHE A 283 23.07 5.27 -10.18
N GLN A 284 23.88 5.63 -11.17
CA GLN A 284 24.63 6.88 -11.15
C GLN A 284 23.75 8.04 -11.64
N LEU A 285 23.41 8.96 -10.74
CA LEU A 285 22.63 10.16 -11.07
C LEU A 285 23.53 11.33 -11.47
N MET A 286 24.68 11.47 -10.82
CA MET A 286 25.69 12.50 -11.12
C MET A 286 27.09 11.89 -11.01
N PRO A 287 28.02 12.23 -11.90
CA PRO A 287 29.41 11.78 -11.79
C PRO A 287 30.00 12.17 -10.43
N ILE A 288 30.57 11.21 -9.73
CA ILE A 288 31.32 11.35 -8.45
C ILE A 288 30.44 11.52 -7.20
N ILE A 289 29.28 12.17 -7.25
CA ILE A 289 28.56 12.60 -6.03
C ILE A 289 27.09 12.20 -6.00
N GLY A 290 26.59 11.30 -6.78
CA GLY A 290 25.16 11.08 -6.76
C GLY A 290 24.78 9.69 -7.23
N ASN A 291 24.92 8.71 -6.33
CA ASN A 291 24.46 7.36 -6.61
C ASN A 291 23.25 7.05 -5.73
N VAL A 292 22.32 6.28 -6.26
CA VAL A 292 21.18 5.75 -5.53
C VAL A 292 21.17 4.23 -5.64
N LYS A 293 20.89 3.56 -4.52
CA LYS A 293 20.91 2.10 -4.44
C LYS A 293 19.50 1.55 -4.34
N GLY A 294 19.28 0.46 -5.07
CA GLY A 294 18.06 -0.32 -5.01
C GLY A 294 18.37 -1.80 -5.04
N ILE A 295 17.33 -2.59 -4.89
CA ILE A 295 17.36 -4.05 -5.04
C ILE A 295 16.21 -4.47 -5.95
N CYS A 296 16.45 -5.45 -6.82
CA CYS A 296 15.42 -6.04 -7.68
C CYS A 296 15.59 -7.55 -7.79
N ARG A 297 14.61 -8.22 -8.37
CA ARG A 297 14.67 -9.64 -8.69
C ARG A 297 14.43 -9.82 -10.18
N PHE A 298 15.12 -10.80 -10.76
CA PHE A 298 14.91 -11.24 -12.12
C PHE A 298 14.12 -12.54 -12.13
N TYR A 299 13.27 -12.71 -13.14
CA TYR A 299 12.63 -13.97 -13.44
C TYR A 299 12.83 -14.29 -14.92
N LEU A 300 13.57 -15.38 -15.20
CA LEU A 300 13.80 -15.84 -16.56
C LEU A 300 12.58 -16.64 -17.02
N LYS A 301 11.65 -15.96 -17.69
CA LYS A 301 10.39 -16.56 -18.08
C LYS A 301 10.56 -17.54 -19.26
N GLN A 302 11.37 -17.16 -20.27
CA GLN A 302 11.61 -17.98 -21.44
C GLN A 302 12.95 -17.63 -22.11
N THR A 303 13.65 -18.66 -22.61
CA THR A 303 14.88 -18.50 -23.39
C THR A 303 14.61 -18.68 -24.88
N HIS A 304 13.80 -19.67 -25.27
CA HIS A 304 13.46 -20.05 -26.64
C HIS A 304 11.96 -20.40 -26.74
N PRO A 305 11.26 -20.21 -27.89
CA PRO A 305 11.74 -19.61 -29.14
C PRO A 305 11.81 -18.08 -29.09
N ARG A 306 11.31 -17.47 -28.01
CA ARG A 306 11.36 -16.04 -27.74
C ARG A 306 12.05 -15.81 -26.41
N PHE A 307 12.83 -14.76 -26.33
CA PHE A 307 13.44 -14.34 -25.09
C PHE A 307 12.43 -13.52 -24.25
N GLN A 308 12.27 -13.90 -22.98
CA GLN A 308 11.39 -13.21 -22.04
C GLN A 308 12.06 -13.15 -20.66
N LEU A 309 12.31 -11.94 -20.18
CA LEU A 309 12.87 -11.67 -18.86
C LEU A 309 12.05 -10.61 -18.13
N TYR A 310 11.50 -10.99 -16.99
CA TYR A 310 10.83 -10.06 -16.10
C TYR A 310 11.84 -9.53 -15.06
N VAL A 311 11.70 -8.24 -14.74
CA VAL A 311 12.41 -7.58 -13.63
C VAL A 311 11.39 -6.93 -12.72
N SER A 312 11.46 -7.27 -11.43
CA SER A 312 10.57 -6.72 -10.42
C SER A 312 10.71 -5.19 -10.31
N PRO A 313 9.73 -4.49 -9.74
CA PRO A 313 9.95 -3.13 -9.29
C PRO A 313 11.24 -3.01 -8.49
N ILE A 314 11.98 -1.92 -8.70
CA ILE A 314 13.24 -1.69 -8.00
C ILE A 314 12.93 -1.16 -6.61
N ASN A 315 13.08 -1.99 -5.62
CA ASN A 315 12.85 -1.62 -4.22
C ASN A 315 13.98 -0.72 -3.70
N ILE A 316 13.66 0.12 -2.72
CA ILE A 316 14.68 0.89 -1.97
C ILE A 316 15.58 -0.13 -1.24
N ASP A 317 16.90 -0.01 -1.38
CA ASP A 317 17.85 -0.87 -0.65
C ASP A 317 17.68 -0.69 0.87
N PRO A 318 17.23 -1.70 1.64
CA PRO A 318 17.02 -1.57 3.08
C PRO A 318 18.33 -1.34 3.85
N LYS A 319 19.47 -1.71 3.27
CA LYS A 319 20.81 -1.51 3.87
C LYS A 319 21.30 -0.08 3.70
N ASN A 320 20.88 0.61 2.61
CA ASN A 320 21.26 1.98 2.29
C ASN A 320 20.06 2.76 1.72
N PRO A 321 19.00 2.99 2.51
CA PRO A 321 17.76 3.52 2.00
C PRO A 321 17.92 4.96 1.49
N ALA A 322 17.48 5.19 0.25
CA ALA A 322 17.47 6.51 -0.39
C ALA A 322 16.43 7.46 0.24
N LEU A 323 15.42 6.91 0.87
CA LEU A 323 14.37 7.62 1.60
C LEU A 323 14.25 7.03 3.01
N PRO A 324 13.79 7.78 4.01
CA PRO A 324 13.58 7.24 5.35
C PRO A 324 12.42 6.23 5.35
N ILE A 325 12.73 4.96 5.55
CA ILE A 325 11.74 3.86 5.60
C ILE A 325 11.61 3.24 6.98
N SER A 326 12.40 3.68 7.95
CA SER A 326 12.34 3.16 9.33
C SER A 326 12.71 4.19 10.38
N THR A 327 12.24 3.98 11.59
CA THR A 327 12.68 4.66 12.81
C THR A 327 13.08 3.61 13.86
N PRO A 328 14.31 3.68 14.44
CA PRO A 328 15.41 4.54 14.01
C PRO A 328 15.83 4.25 12.55
N THR A 329 16.55 5.16 11.94
CA THR A 329 16.96 5.02 10.52
C THR A 329 17.82 3.80 10.24
N SER A 330 18.56 3.28 11.24
CA SER A 330 19.34 2.05 11.13
C SER A 330 18.49 0.78 11.12
N TYR A 331 17.22 0.86 11.56
CA TYR A 331 16.43 -0.34 11.80
C TYR A 331 16.19 -1.18 10.53
N SER A 332 15.93 -0.54 9.37
CA SER A 332 15.78 -1.26 8.10
C SER A 332 17.04 -2.08 7.75
N SER A 333 18.22 -1.49 7.95
CA SER A 333 19.51 -2.17 7.72
C SER A 333 19.77 -3.28 8.75
N ASP A 334 19.43 -3.05 10.01
CA ASP A 334 19.63 -4.04 11.08
C ASP A 334 18.69 -5.24 10.91
N LEU A 335 17.49 -5.02 10.40
CA LEU A 335 16.58 -6.10 10.01
C LEU A 335 17.13 -6.88 8.81
N ALA A 336 17.58 -6.18 7.75
CA ALA A 336 18.15 -6.82 6.56
C ALA A 336 19.39 -7.67 6.85
N LYS A 337 20.19 -7.32 7.86
CA LYS A 337 21.32 -8.15 8.32
C LYS A 337 20.87 -9.48 8.94
N GLN A 338 19.66 -9.53 9.50
CA GLN A 338 19.14 -10.70 10.20
C GLN A 338 18.33 -11.64 9.28
N ILE A 339 17.52 -11.07 8.37
CA ILE A 339 16.60 -11.85 7.53
C ILE A 339 16.99 -11.90 6.04
N GLY A 340 18.05 -11.21 5.64
CA GLY A 340 18.38 -10.92 4.24
C GLY A 340 17.65 -9.70 3.71
N GLU A 341 17.85 -9.38 2.44
CA GLU A 341 17.08 -8.36 1.72
C GLU A 341 15.60 -8.76 1.70
N TYR A 342 14.72 -7.74 1.63
CA TYR A 342 13.27 -7.91 1.66
C TYR A 342 12.56 -6.79 0.89
N HIS A 343 11.30 -6.98 0.53
CA HIS A 343 10.49 -5.95 -0.11
C HIS A 343 10.31 -4.75 0.81
N THR A 344 10.82 -3.60 0.37
CA THR A 344 10.65 -2.31 1.07
C THR A 344 9.47 -1.52 0.54
N GLN A 345 9.07 -1.77 -0.68
CA GLN A 345 7.87 -1.23 -1.31
C GLN A 345 6.61 -1.62 -0.52
N GLY A 346 5.66 -0.69 -0.41
CA GLY A 346 4.48 -0.87 0.45
C GLY A 346 3.50 -1.92 -0.06
N ILE A 347 3.29 -1.99 -1.37
CA ILE A 347 2.51 -3.02 -2.07
C ILE A 347 3.51 -3.94 -2.75
N ALA A 348 3.81 -5.07 -2.13
CA ALA A 348 4.95 -5.90 -2.49
C ALA A 348 4.62 -6.99 -3.52
N GLU A 349 3.41 -7.53 -3.51
CA GLU A 349 2.92 -8.47 -4.51
C GLU A 349 2.68 -7.76 -5.85
N ASP A 350 3.25 -8.27 -6.95
CA ASP A 350 3.15 -7.61 -8.25
C ASP A 350 1.86 -7.96 -8.98
N THR A 351 0.75 -7.43 -8.45
CA THR A 351 -0.59 -7.55 -9.03
C THR A 351 -0.65 -6.99 -10.45
N LYS A 352 0.14 -5.97 -10.74
CA LYS A 352 0.16 -5.29 -12.04
C LYS A 352 0.75 -6.17 -13.13
N ALA A 353 1.83 -6.90 -12.82
CA ALA A 353 2.42 -7.85 -13.77
C ALA A 353 1.46 -9.00 -14.10
N LEU A 354 0.65 -9.47 -13.14
CA LEU A 354 -0.40 -10.45 -13.39
C LEU A 354 -1.55 -9.85 -14.24
N ILE A 355 -2.01 -8.63 -13.93
CA ILE A 355 -3.06 -7.94 -14.70
C ILE A 355 -2.61 -7.72 -16.14
N ALA A 356 -1.36 -7.32 -16.35
CA ALA A 356 -0.77 -7.11 -17.67
C ALA A 356 -0.48 -8.43 -18.44
N GLY A 357 -0.68 -9.59 -17.82
CA GLY A 357 -0.38 -10.91 -18.43
C GLY A 357 1.12 -11.17 -18.60
N VAL A 358 1.98 -10.38 -17.95
CA VAL A 358 3.44 -10.59 -17.94
C VAL A 358 3.81 -11.74 -17.01
N LEU A 359 3.19 -11.83 -15.85
CA LEU A 359 3.21 -13.02 -15.00
C LEU A 359 1.90 -13.79 -15.17
N ASP A 360 1.97 -15.12 -15.16
CA ASP A 360 0.81 -15.99 -15.01
C ASP A 360 0.46 -16.23 -13.53
N ASP A 361 -0.61 -17.00 -13.26
CA ASP A 361 -1.06 -17.27 -11.89
C ASP A 361 0.01 -17.98 -11.05
N LYS A 362 0.74 -18.93 -11.64
CA LYS A 362 1.81 -19.65 -10.95
C LYS A 362 2.95 -18.73 -10.57
N GLU A 363 3.42 -17.96 -11.54
CA GLU A 363 4.55 -17.03 -11.39
C GLU A 363 4.25 -15.93 -10.37
N TYR A 364 3.02 -15.42 -10.38
CA TYR A 364 2.52 -14.48 -9.38
C TYR A 364 2.47 -15.11 -7.98
N LEU A 365 1.91 -16.31 -7.84
CA LEU A 365 1.83 -17.00 -6.54
C LEU A 365 3.22 -17.32 -5.98
N GLU A 366 4.20 -17.69 -6.79
CA GLU A 366 5.59 -17.87 -6.36
C GLU A 366 6.18 -16.58 -5.78
N GLN A 367 5.89 -15.44 -6.41
CA GLN A 367 6.30 -14.12 -5.92
C GLN A 367 5.57 -13.76 -4.62
N ALA A 368 4.25 -13.98 -4.55
CA ALA A 368 3.45 -13.71 -3.35
C ALA A 368 3.87 -14.57 -2.15
N HIS A 369 4.19 -15.84 -2.36
CA HIS A 369 4.76 -16.70 -1.32
C HIS A 369 6.13 -16.21 -0.83
N THR A 370 6.93 -15.58 -1.69
CA THR A 370 8.17 -14.93 -1.25
C THR A 370 7.89 -13.76 -0.31
N VAL A 371 6.87 -12.95 -0.60
CA VAL A 371 6.49 -11.79 0.23
C VAL A 371 6.05 -12.23 1.63
N ILE A 372 5.10 -13.16 1.72
CA ILE A 372 4.64 -13.63 3.03
C ILE A 372 5.76 -14.34 3.82
N ALA A 373 6.66 -15.06 3.15
CA ALA A 373 7.83 -15.67 3.78
C ALA A 373 8.81 -14.63 4.35
N GLU A 374 8.95 -13.47 3.70
CA GLU A 374 9.75 -12.35 4.20
C GLU A 374 9.11 -11.73 5.46
N HIS A 375 7.79 -11.50 5.44
CA HIS A 375 7.07 -11.05 6.62
C HIS A 375 7.21 -12.06 7.77
N ARG A 376 7.11 -13.34 7.45
CA ARG A 376 7.29 -14.41 8.41
C ARG A 376 8.69 -14.39 9.07
N ARG A 377 9.76 -14.29 8.26
CA ARG A 377 11.14 -14.17 8.80
C ARG A 377 11.30 -12.93 9.69
N ALA A 378 10.68 -11.80 9.33
CA ALA A 378 10.72 -10.61 10.18
C ALA A 378 9.98 -10.83 11.51
N PHE A 379 8.82 -11.48 11.48
CA PHE A 379 8.08 -11.86 12.68
C PHE A 379 8.90 -12.78 13.58
N ASP A 380 9.49 -13.84 13.03
CA ASP A 380 10.29 -14.84 13.76
C ASP A 380 11.52 -14.23 14.46
N VAL A 381 12.07 -13.16 13.90
CA VAL A 381 13.21 -12.43 14.46
C VAL A 381 12.79 -11.40 15.51
N GLU A 382 11.69 -10.69 15.31
CA GLU A 382 11.31 -9.58 16.19
C GLU A 382 10.36 -9.98 17.32
N PHE A 383 9.45 -10.93 17.09
CA PHE A 383 8.50 -11.36 18.12
C PHE A 383 9.17 -11.94 19.38
N PRO A 384 10.23 -12.77 19.28
CA PRO A 384 10.94 -13.27 20.47
C PRO A 384 11.62 -12.19 21.31
N LYS A 385 11.87 -11.00 20.75
CA LYS A 385 12.48 -9.85 21.44
C LYS A 385 11.46 -9.02 22.22
N PHE A 386 10.16 -9.27 21.99
CA PHE A 386 9.09 -8.53 22.65
C PHE A 386 8.88 -9.05 24.08
N HIS A 387 9.04 -8.16 25.07
CA HIS A 387 8.91 -8.50 26.49
C HIS A 387 8.01 -7.53 27.25
N ASP A 388 7.73 -6.33 26.71
CA ASP A 388 6.98 -5.28 27.38
C ASP A 388 6.38 -4.28 26.39
N GLY A 389 5.31 -3.60 26.77
CA GLY A 389 4.67 -2.54 26.00
C GLY A 389 3.80 -3.04 24.86
N LEU A 390 3.97 -2.48 23.66
CA LEU A 390 3.16 -2.78 22.48
C LEU A 390 3.99 -3.43 21.38
N PHE A 391 3.49 -4.53 20.82
CA PHE A 391 3.95 -5.16 19.60
C PHE A 391 2.83 -5.14 18.55
N PHE A 392 2.98 -4.32 17.52
CA PHE A 392 2.09 -4.29 16.36
C PHE A 392 2.80 -4.89 15.16
N PHE A 393 2.19 -5.90 14.52
CA PHE A 393 2.72 -6.54 13.34
C PHE A 393 1.64 -6.66 12.25
N TYR A 394 1.97 -6.18 11.05
CA TYR A 394 1.04 -6.11 9.91
C TYR A 394 1.41 -7.14 8.84
N PHE A 395 0.39 -7.81 8.30
CA PHE A 395 0.46 -8.73 7.16
C PHE A 395 -0.44 -8.23 6.04
N SER A 396 0.12 -8.06 4.83
CA SER A 396 -0.60 -7.56 3.64
C SER A 396 -1.13 -8.66 2.73
N SER A 397 -0.57 -9.86 2.80
CA SER A 397 -0.72 -10.85 1.74
C SER A 397 -2.12 -11.42 1.57
N LEU A 398 -3.02 -11.39 2.56
CA LEU A 398 -4.40 -11.84 2.36
C LEU A 398 -5.14 -10.89 1.42
N ASP A 399 -5.00 -9.58 1.60
CA ASP A 399 -5.63 -8.57 0.77
C ASP A 399 -5.25 -8.73 -0.70
N LEU A 400 -3.95 -8.65 -1.02
CA LEU A 400 -3.49 -8.66 -2.39
C LEU A 400 -3.79 -9.99 -3.11
N ASN A 401 -3.72 -11.11 -2.39
CA ASN A 401 -4.08 -12.40 -2.97
C ASN A 401 -5.60 -12.58 -3.10
N ALA A 402 -6.41 -12.00 -2.22
CA ALA A 402 -7.86 -11.98 -2.40
C ALA A 402 -8.26 -11.15 -3.62
N HIS A 403 -7.61 -10.01 -3.89
CA HIS A 403 -7.83 -9.28 -5.13
C HIS A 403 -7.58 -10.14 -6.37
N MET A 404 -6.48 -10.89 -6.42
CA MET A 404 -6.05 -11.62 -7.61
C MET A 404 -6.72 -12.98 -7.78
N MET A 405 -6.87 -13.75 -6.70
CA MET A 405 -7.26 -15.16 -6.76
C MET A 405 -8.76 -15.38 -6.57
N TRP A 406 -9.57 -14.35 -6.28
CA TRP A 406 -11.01 -14.51 -6.06
C TRP A 406 -11.73 -15.16 -7.23
N ARG A 407 -11.37 -14.81 -8.48
CA ARG A 407 -11.94 -15.37 -9.72
C ARG A 407 -11.82 -16.89 -9.80
N LEU A 408 -10.84 -17.49 -9.14
CA LEU A 408 -10.63 -18.94 -9.15
C LEU A 408 -11.52 -19.66 -8.11
N THR A 409 -12.16 -18.91 -7.21
CA THR A 409 -13.10 -19.43 -6.21
C THR A 409 -14.56 -19.10 -6.53
N ASP A 410 -14.82 -18.27 -7.55
CA ASP A 410 -16.13 -17.74 -7.91
C ASP A 410 -16.55 -18.15 -9.33
N PRO A 411 -17.30 -19.26 -9.50
CA PRO A 411 -17.75 -19.72 -10.84
C PRO A 411 -18.64 -18.73 -11.60
N GLN A 412 -19.13 -17.67 -10.95
CA GLN A 412 -19.92 -16.62 -11.61
C GLN A 412 -19.07 -15.45 -12.08
N HIS A 413 -17.77 -15.46 -11.78
CA HIS A 413 -16.88 -14.40 -12.25
C HIS A 413 -16.66 -14.52 -13.78
N PRO A 414 -16.71 -13.41 -14.56
CA PRO A 414 -16.54 -13.44 -16.01
C PRO A 414 -15.21 -14.07 -16.46
N SER A 415 -14.15 -13.95 -15.66
CA SER A 415 -12.82 -14.55 -15.92
C SER A 415 -12.60 -15.87 -15.18
N TYR A 416 -13.65 -16.57 -14.73
CA TYR A 416 -13.50 -17.87 -14.12
C TYR A 416 -12.99 -18.90 -15.15
N ASP A 417 -11.94 -19.61 -14.79
CA ASP A 417 -11.40 -20.73 -15.54
C ASP A 417 -11.37 -21.99 -14.67
N ALA A 418 -12.09 -23.02 -15.07
CA ALA A 418 -12.22 -24.24 -14.28
C ALA A 418 -10.91 -25.04 -14.16
N ALA A 419 -10.01 -24.95 -15.15
CA ALA A 419 -8.71 -25.64 -15.11
C ALA A 419 -7.75 -24.92 -14.15
N LEU A 420 -7.70 -23.59 -14.22
CA LEU A 420 -6.93 -22.78 -13.27
C LEU A 420 -7.51 -22.88 -11.84
N ALA A 421 -8.83 -22.89 -11.69
CA ALA A 421 -9.50 -23.09 -10.41
C ALA A 421 -9.18 -24.46 -9.79
N ALA A 422 -9.10 -25.51 -10.59
CA ALA A 422 -8.69 -26.83 -10.11
C ALA A 422 -7.22 -26.88 -9.65
N GLN A 423 -6.37 -26.03 -10.23
CA GLN A 423 -4.94 -26.00 -9.92
C GLN A 423 -4.61 -25.01 -8.78
N TYR A 424 -5.24 -23.84 -8.75
CA TYR A 424 -4.87 -22.73 -7.85
C TYR A 424 -6.03 -22.22 -6.97
N GLY A 425 -7.22 -22.81 -7.05
CA GLY A 425 -8.39 -22.36 -6.30
C GLY A 425 -8.24 -22.45 -4.77
N SER A 426 -7.30 -23.28 -4.28
CA SER A 426 -6.95 -23.36 -2.85
C SER A 426 -5.95 -22.30 -2.39
N SER A 427 -5.33 -21.55 -3.30
CA SER A 427 -4.23 -20.65 -2.95
C SER A 427 -4.61 -19.63 -1.87
N LEU A 428 -5.81 -19.06 -1.92
CA LEU A 428 -6.28 -18.13 -0.91
C LEU A 428 -6.40 -18.80 0.49
N GLU A 429 -6.92 -20.04 0.54
CA GLU A 429 -6.99 -20.83 1.78
C GLU A 429 -5.58 -21.06 2.35
N GLU A 430 -4.59 -21.35 1.50
CA GLU A 430 -3.20 -21.56 1.92
C GLU A 430 -2.58 -20.32 2.58
N PHE A 431 -2.89 -19.11 2.12
CA PHE A 431 -2.47 -17.87 2.77
C PHE A 431 -3.15 -17.70 4.15
N TYR A 432 -4.44 -18.05 4.27
CA TYR A 432 -5.14 -18.05 5.57
C TYR A 432 -4.50 -19.04 6.54
N GLU A 433 -4.17 -20.26 6.10
CA GLU A 433 -3.49 -21.27 6.94
C GLU A 433 -2.11 -20.78 7.43
N GLN A 434 -1.35 -20.03 6.61
CA GLN A 434 -0.07 -19.45 7.02
C GLN A 434 -0.25 -18.40 8.12
N ILE A 435 -1.31 -17.59 8.06
CA ILE A 435 -1.64 -16.65 9.13
C ILE A 435 -2.11 -17.37 10.40
N ASP A 436 -2.85 -18.48 10.28
CA ASP A 436 -3.22 -19.32 11.42
C ASP A 436 -1.98 -19.90 12.14
N GLN A 437 -0.94 -20.26 11.39
CA GLN A 437 0.33 -20.73 11.96
C GLN A 437 1.02 -19.62 12.77
N VAL A 438 1.03 -18.38 12.31
CA VAL A 438 1.54 -17.23 13.07
C VAL A 438 0.80 -17.09 14.40
N LEU A 439 -0.53 -17.15 14.37
CA LEU A 439 -1.33 -17.12 15.59
C LEU A 439 -1.00 -18.30 16.53
N GLY A 440 -0.78 -19.48 15.97
CA GLY A 440 -0.37 -20.68 16.72
C GLY A 440 0.93 -20.50 17.53
N GLU A 441 1.82 -19.64 17.07
CA GLU A 441 3.07 -19.30 17.78
C GLU A 441 2.89 -18.20 18.83
N VAL A 442 1.93 -17.31 18.64
CA VAL A 442 1.61 -16.24 19.58
C VAL A 442 0.88 -16.79 20.80
N LEU A 443 -0.14 -17.63 20.59
CA LEU A 443 -1.02 -18.12 21.67
C LEU A 443 -0.28 -18.75 22.86
N PRO A 444 0.77 -19.58 22.71
CA PRO A 444 1.52 -20.15 23.83
C PRO A 444 2.35 -19.12 24.62
N LYS A 445 2.55 -17.92 24.09
CA LYS A 445 3.32 -16.83 24.73
C LYS A 445 2.45 -15.86 25.52
N LEU A 446 1.14 -16.03 25.47
CA LEU A 446 0.21 -15.20 26.23
C LEU A 446 0.26 -15.60 27.72
N ASP A 447 0.26 -14.60 28.58
CA ASP A 447 0.12 -14.71 30.03
C ASP A 447 -1.01 -13.78 30.51
N ASP A 448 -1.32 -13.81 31.80
CA ASP A 448 -2.40 -13.01 32.41
C ASP A 448 -2.23 -11.49 32.24
N ASN A 449 -1.01 -11.03 31.91
CA ASN A 449 -0.68 -9.62 31.67
C ASN A 449 -0.65 -9.26 30.18
N THR A 450 -0.94 -10.19 29.28
CA THR A 450 -0.87 -9.98 27.84
C THR A 450 -2.25 -9.90 27.22
N THR A 451 -2.55 -8.80 26.52
CA THR A 451 -3.73 -8.66 25.66
C THR A 451 -3.33 -8.96 24.22
N LEU A 452 -4.02 -9.88 23.57
CA LEU A 452 -3.91 -10.12 22.13
C LEU A 452 -5.13 -9.55 21.44
N LEU A 453 -4.86 -8.77 20.38
CA LEU A 453 -5.87 -8.26 19.43
C LEU A 453 -5.45 -8.71 18.03
N VAL A 454 -6.32 -9.43 17.33
CA VAL A 454 -6.18 -9.72 15.90
C VAL A 454 -7.28 -8.94 15.20
N LEU A 455 -6.91 -8.10 14.23
CA LEU A 455 -7.89 -7.25 13.54
C LEU A 455 -7.57 -7.12 12.04
N SER A 456 -8.62 -6.88 11.28
CA SER A 456 -8.56 -6.47 9.87
C SER A 456 -9.07 -5.05 9.72
N ASP A 457 -8.79 -4.46 8.59
CA ASP A 457 -9.29 -3.13 8.18
C ASP A 457 -10.58 -3.22 7.35
N HIS A 458 -10.80 -4.32 6.63
CA HIS A 458 -12.01 -4.63 5.86
C HIS A 458 -12.10 -6.14 5.57
N GLY A 459 -13.27 -6.57 5.11
CA GLY A 459 -13.48 -7.88 4.48
C GLY A 459 -13.40 -7.79 2.96
N PHE A 460 -13.96 -8.79 2.26
CA PHE A 460 -13.89 -8.92 0.81
C PHE A 460 -15.24 -9.26 0.16
N ALA A 461 -15.34 -8.99 -1.14
CA ALA A 461 -16.47 -9.36 -1.98
C ALA A 461 -15.99 -9.67 -3.41
N PRO A 462 -16.73 -10.47 -4.19
CA PRO A 462 -16.43 -10.64 -5.61
C PRO A 462 -16.56 -9.29 -6.34
N TYR A 463 -15.68 -9.06 -7.31
CA TYR A 463 -15.78 -7.94 -8.25
C TYR A 463 -16.01 -8.47 -9.65
N ARG A 464 -17.27 -8.61 -10.03
CA ARG A 464 -17.70 -9.21 -11.30
C ARG A 464 -18.01 -8.18 -12.38
N ARG A 465 -18.46 -6.97 -11.99
CA ARG A 465 -18.91 -5.93 -12.92
C ARG A 465 -18.39 -4.55 -12.52
N SER A 466 -17.86 -3.84 -13.50
CA SER A 466 -17.40 -2.45 -13.38
C SER A 466 -18.55 -1.48 -13.57
N PHE A 467 -18.70 -0.49 -12.68
CA PHE A 467 -19.58 0.64 -12.85
C PHE A 467 -18.76 1.89 -13.18
N ASN A 468 -19.05 2.52 -14.32
CA ASN A 468 -18.35 3.68 -14.82
C ASN A 468 -19.04 4.97 -14.38
N LEU A 469 -18.73 5.45 -13.17
CA LEU A 469 -19.39 6.59 -12.54
C LEU A 469 -19.35 7.85 -13.40
N ASN A 470 -18.21 8.19 -14.03
CA ASN A 470 -18.12 9.38 -14.86
C ASN A 470 -18.97 9.28 -16.15
N THR A 471 -19.07 8.08 -16.75
CA THR A 471 -19.98 7.84 -17.88
C THR A 471 -21.44 7.96 -17.45
N TRP A 472 -21.78 7.42 -16.26
CA TRP A 472 -23.12 7.58 -15.69
C TRP A 472 -23.45 9.06 -15.45
N LEU A 473 -22.50 9.83 -14.87
CA LEU A 473 -22.67 11.28 -14.66
C LEU A 473 -22.83 12.05 -15.97
N LEU A 474 -22.09 11.67 -17.01
CA LEU A 474 -22.21 12.24 -18.36
C LEU A 474 -23.60 11.97 -18.94
N ASN A 475 -24.08 10.73 -18.91
CA ASN A 475 -25.37 10.32 -19.45
C ASN A 475 -26.55 10.96 -18.71
N ASN A 476 -26.38 11.31 -17.44
CA ASN A 476 -27.36 12.01 -16.62
C ASN A 476 -27.21 13.56 -16.64
N GLY A 477 -26.30 14.12 -17.47
CA GLY A 477 -26.13 15.55 -17.66
C GLY A 477 -25.47 16.29 -16.49
N TYR A 478 -24.72 15.59 -15.65
CA TYR A 478 -23.91 16.20 -14.58
C TYR A 478 -22.50 16.56 -15.05
N VAL A 479 -21.99 15.86 -16.04
CA VAL A 479 -20.72 16.13 -16.73
C VAL A 479 -21.01 16.57 -18.15
N THR A 480 -20.20 17.50 -18.66
CA THR A 480 -20.16 17.87 -20.08
C THR A 480 -18.73 17.71 -20.59
N ARG A 481 -18.57 17.08 -21.76
CA ARG A 481 -17.27 16.98 -22.44
C ARG A 481 -17.13 18.10 -23.48
N LYS A 482 -15.89 18.50 -23.72
CA LYS A 482 -15.55 19.42 -24.82
C LYS A 482 -15.83 18.74 -26.16
N GLU A 483 -16.39 19.49 -27.12
CA GLU A 483 -16.71 18.94 -28.43
C GLU A 483 -15.45 18.49 -29.17
N GLY A 484 -15.47 17.25 -29.67
CA GLY A 484 -14.35 16.65 -30.42
C GLY A 484 -13.12 16.30 -29.57
N ALA A 485 -13.14 16.50 -28.25
CA ALA A 485 -12.02 16.15 -27.40
C ALA A 485 -11.94 14.64 -27.17
N VAL A 486 -10.70 14.14 -27.12
CA VAL A 486 -10.37 12.74 -26.77
C VAL A 486 -9.77 12.74 -25.38
N SER A 487 -10.15 11.76 -24.56
CA SER A 487 -9.56 11.58 -23.23
C SER A 487 -8.08 11.26 -23.35
N ASP A 488 -7.27 11.95 -22.56
CA ASP A 488 -5.83 11.70 -22.44
C ASP A 488 -5.55 11.04 -21.09
N PRO A 489 -5.13 9.77 -21.03
CA PRO A 489 -4.84 9.07 -19.78
C PRO A 489 -3.76 9.75 -18.94
N ALA A 490 -2.82 10.47 -19.57
CA ALA A 490 -1.78 11.21 -18.87
C ALA A 490 -2.29 12.52 -18.21
N HIS A 491 -3.45 13.00 -18.66
CA HIS A 491 -4.06 14.24 -18.17
C HIS A 491 -5.54 14.00 -17.83
N PRO A 492 -5.84 13.47 -16.64
CA PRO A 492 -7.21 13.21 -16.18
C PRO A 492 -8.13 14.43 -16.39
N PHE A 493 -9.34 14.20 -16.88
CA PHE A 493 -10.34 15.23 -17.13
C PHE A 493 -9.97 16.32 -18.16
N SER A 494 -8.92 16.12 -18.98
CA SER A 494 -8.50 17.09 -20.00
C SER A 494 -9.59 17.42 -21.03
N ASP A 495 -10.50 16.48 -21.26
CA ASP A 495 -11.64 16.56 -22.17
C ASP A 495 -12.95 17.10 -21.53
N VAL A 496 -12.94 17.43 -20.24
CA VAL A 496 -14.11 17.95 -19.52
C VAL A 496 -14.28 19.46 -19.72
N ASP A 497 -15.52 19.87 -20.03
CA ASP A 497 -15.95 21.28 -19.99
C ASP A 497 -16.43 21.64 -18.58
N TRP A 498 -15.52 22.16 -17.78
CA TRP A 498 -15.79 22.53 -16.38
C TRP A 498 -16.81 23.65 -16.23
N SER A 499 -16.96 24.52 -17.24
CA SER A 499 -17.97 25.62 -17.22
C SER A 499 -19.41 25.09 -17.26
N ARG A 500 -19.60 23.82 -17.60
CA ARG A 500 -20.90 23.15 -17.73
C ARG A 500 -21.02 21.86 -16.90
N THR A 501 -19.95 21.46 -16.19
CA THR A 501 -19.90 20.25 -15.37
C THR A 501 -20.23 20.57 -13.92
N ARG A 502 -21.19 19.84 -13.34
CA ARG A 502 -21.67 20.03 -11.97
C ARG A 502 -21.10 19.04 -10.97
N ALA A 503 -20.80 17.80 -11.40
CA ALA A 503 -20.27 16.72 -10.55
C ALA A 503 -19.30 15.86 -11.32
N TYR A 504 -18.38 15.17 -10.62
CA TYR A 504 -17.37 14.28 -11.20
C TYR A 504 -16.95 13.22 -10.18
N GLY A 505 -16.54 12.06 -10.66
CA GLY A 505 -16.03 10.95 -9.84
C GLY A 505 -14.51 10.89 -9.89
N ILE A 506 -13.88 10.64 -8.77
CA ILE A 506 -12.44 10.36 -8.68
C ILE A 506 -12.23 9.15 -7.79
N TRP A 507 -11.36 8.27 -8.26
CA TRP A 507 -10.97 7.05 -7.62
C TRP A 507 -12.16 6.11 -7.37
N LEU A 508 -12.11 5.27 -6.34
CA LEU A 508 -13.00 4.12 -6.21
C LEU A 508 -14.41 4.49 -5.71
N ASN A 509 -14.52 5.39 -4.74
CA ASN A 509 -15.81 5.70 -4.11
C ASN A 509 -16.17 7.19 -4.16
N GLY A 510 -15.21 8.07 -4.50
CA GLY A 510 -15.37 9.52 -4.34
C GLY A 510 -16.23 10.16 -5.43
N LEU A 511 -17.27 10.89 -5.01
CA LEU A 511 -18.06 11.79 -5.85
C LEU A 511 -17.88 13.22 -5.35
N TYR A 512 -17.55 14.12 -6.27
CA TYR A 512 -17.29 15.54 -5.99
C TYR A 512 -18.24 16.42 -6.77
N LEU A 513 -18.63 17.55 -6.18
CA LEU A 513 -19.31 18.63 -6.89
C LEU A 513 -18.31 19.69 -7.36
N ASN A 514 -18.55 20.28 -8.50
CA ASN A 514 -17.79 21.41 -9.02
C ASN A 514 -18.26 22.70 -8.35
N ILE A 515 -17.90 22.91 -7.07
CA ILE A 515 -18.42 23.98 -6.20
C ILE A 515 -17.72 25.32 -6.49
N ARG A 516 -18.51 26.38 -6.64
CA ARG A 516 -18.01 27.74 -6.79
C ARG A 516 -17.16 28.16 -5.59
N GLY A 517 -15.93 28.61 -5.86
CA GLY A 517 -14.97 29.05 -4.86
C GLY A 517 -14.07 27.92 -4.31
N ARG A 518 -14.44 26.64 -4.44
CA ARG A 518 -13.61 25.50 -4.10
C ARG A 518 -12.81 25.02 -5.32
N GLU A 519 -13.48 24.57 -6.36
CA GLU A 519 -12.84 24.20 -7.62
C GLU A 519 -12.44 25.43 -8.44
N ARG A 520 -11.43 25.28 -9.31
CA ARG A 520 -10.91 26.36 -10.17
C ARG A 520 -12.02 26.99 -11.04
N GLU A 521 -12.85 26.17 -11.63
CA GLU A 521 -13.94 26.57 -12.53
C GLU A 521 -15.30 26.15 -11.95
N GLY A 522 -15.44 26.23 -10.63
CA GLY A 522 -16.66 25.83 -9.93
C GLY A 522 -17.90 26.61 -10.32
N ILE A 523 -18.98 25.89 -10.64
CA ILE A 523 -20.26 26.48 -11.07
C ILE A 523 -21.42 26.22 -10.11
N VAL A 524 -21.33 25.16 -9.30
CA VAL A 524 -22.38 24.81 -8.32
C VAL A 524 -22.37 25.80 -7.17
N ASP A 525 -23.49 26.46 -6.93
CA ASP A 525 -23.64 27.32 -5.78
C ASP A 525 -23.61 26.48 -4.48
N PRO A 526 -22.80 26.84 -3.49
CA PRO A 526 -22.76 26.11 -2.22
C PRO A 526 -24.13 25.91 -1.56
N ALA A 527 -25.06 26.86 -1.72
CA ALA A 527 -26.42 26.76 -1.20
C ALA A 527 -27.28 25.70 -1.91
N GLN A 528 -26.90 25.27 -3.11
CA GLN A 528 -27.59 24.25 -3.91
C GLN A 528 -26.92 22.88 -3.81
N ALA A 529 -25.73 22.79 -3.21
CA ALA A 529 -24.93 21.58 -3.18
C ALA A 529 -25.66 20.38 -2.54
N ASP A 530 -26.28 20.59 -1.39
CA ASP A 530 -26.99 19.52 -0.67
C ASP A 530 -28.20 18.98 -1.47
N ALA A 531 -28.96 19.86 -2.13
CA ALA A 531 -30.08 19.45 -2.98
C ALA A 531 -29.60 18.63 -4.20
N LEU A 532 -28.50 19.04 -4.83
CA LEU A 532 -27.90 18.34 -5.96
C LEU A 532 -27.35 16.96 -5.54
N LEU A 533 -26.68 16.88 -4.38
CA LEU A 533 -26.19 15.60 -3.84
C LEU A 533 -27.35 14.63 -3.56
N ARG A 534 -28.45 15.10 -3.00
CA ARG A 534 -29.64 14.25 -2.75
C ARG A 534 -30.29 13.77 -4.05
N GLU A 535 -30.33 14.61 -5.07
CA GLU A 535 -30.79 14.22 -6.41
C GLU A 535 -29.92 13.11 -7.00
N ILE A 536 -28.58 13.30 -7.00
CA ILE A 536 -27.62 12.32 -7.51
C ILE A 536 -27.71 11.02 -6.72
N ARG A 537 -27.73 11.11 -5.38
CA ARG A 537 -27.90 9.94 -4.46
C ARG A 537 -29.11 9.10 -4.85
N GLN A 538 -30.28 9.74 -5.03
CA GLN A 538 -31.50 9.00 -5.33
C GLN A 538 -31.38 8.25 -6.66
N LYS A 539 -30.89 8.91 -7.71
CA LYS A 539 -30.74 8.29 -9.02
C LYS A 539 -29.70 7.15 -9.01
N LEU A 540 -28.59 7.31 -8.27
CA LEU A 540 -27.58 6.26 -8.14
C LEU A 540 -28.12 5.02 -7.42
N VAL A 541 -28.89 5.20 -6.33
CA VAL A 541 -29.49 4.07 -5.59
C VAL A 541 -30.58 3.38 -6.40
N ASP A 542 -31.26 4.09 -7.30
CA ASP A 542 -32.27 3.54 -8.20
C ASP A 542 -31.67 2.79 -9.41
N GLU A 543 -30.35 2.87 -9.61
CA GLU A 543 -29.66 2.22 -10.75
C GLU A 543 -29.75 0.68 -10.65
N ARG A 544 -30.09 0.07 -11.78
CA ARG A 544 -30.23 -1.38 -11.91
C ARG A 544 -29.40 -1.92 -13.06
N ASP A 545 -28.79 -3.07 -12.84
CA ASP A 545 -28.08 -3.77 -13.92
C ASP A 545 -29.08 -4.26 -14.97
N PRO A 546 -28.97 -3.85 -16.22
CA PRO A 546 -29.87 -4.30 -17.29
C PRO A 546 -29.75 -5.81 -17.57
N LYS A 547 -28.67 -6.46 -17.12
CA LYS A 547 -28.43 -7.88 -17.35
C LYS A 547 -29.37 -8.77 -16.53
N ASP A 548 -29.67 -8.38 -15.28
CA ASP A 548 -30.42 -9.21 -14.34
C ASP A 548 -31.36 -8.45 -13.41
N GLY A 549 -31.41 -7.13 -13.48
CA GLY A 549 -32.22 -6.27 -12.63
C GLY A 549 -31.64 -6.03 -11.22
N SER A 550 -30.43 -6.51 -10.93
CA SER A 550 -29.77 -6.33 -9.65
C SER A 550 -29.53 -4.85 -9.34
N GLN A 551 -29.63 -4.50 -8.07
CA GLN A 551 -29.26 -3.16 -7.58
C GLN A 551 -27.74 -3.02 -7.64
N VAL A 552 -27.26 -1.99 -8.33
CA VAL A 552 -25.80 -1.75 -8.52
C VAL A 552 -25.19 -0.99 -7.35
N ILE A 553 -25.90 0.03 -6.85
CA ILE A 553 -25.45 0.90 -5.76
C ILE A 553 -26.45 0.78 -4.62
N THR A 554 -26.00 0.30 -3.48
CA THR A 554 -26.85 0.07 -2.30
C THR A 554 -26.94 1.28 -1.40
N ARG A 555 -25.89 2.15 -1.45
CA ARG A 555 -25.78 3.29 -0.55
C ARG A 555 -24.98 4.42 -1.20
N VAL A 556 -25.29 5.65 -0.85
CA VAL A 556 -24.45 6.83 -1.11
C VAL A 556 -24.42 7.65 0.17
N ASP A 557 -23.26 7.74 0.79
CA ASP A 557 -23.06 8.49 2.02
C ASP A 557 -22.68 9.93 1.69
N LEU A 558 -23.37 10.92 2.23
CA LEU A 558 -22.96 12.31 2.10
C LEU A 558 -21.84 12.61 3.12
N ALA A 559 -20.82 13.35 2.70
CA ALA A 559 -19.69 13.71 3.57
C ALA A 559 -20.15 14.36 4.89
N SER A 560 -21.19 15.20 4.84
CA SER A 560 -21.78 15.85 6.01
C SER A 560 -22.43 14.87 7.00
N GLU A 561 -22.77 13.66 6.56
CA GLU A 561 -23.37 12.61 7.40
C GLU A 561 -22.32 11.72 8.08
N VAL A 562 -21.14 11.58 7.47
CA VAL A 562 -20.13 10.57 7.88
C VAL A 562 -18.79 11.14 8.31
N TYR A 563 -18.42 12.34 7.88
CA TYR A 563 -17.14 12.96 8.21
C TYR A 563 -17.28 14.07 9.25
N GLN A 564 -16.34 14.06 10.20
CA GLN A 564 -16.19 15.10 11.21
C GLN A 564 -14.72 15.49 11.32
N GLY A 565 -14.45 16.79 11.44
CA GLY A 565 -13.10 17.28 11.62
C GLY A 565 -12.69 18.38 10.63
N PRO A 566 -11.49 18.93 10.79
CA PRO A 566 -11.04 20.11 10.06
C PRO A 566 -10.79 19.86 8.56
N TYR A 567 -10.63 18.59 8.16
CA TYR A 567 -10.34 18.22 6.77
C TYR A 567 -11.57 17.72 5.99
N ALA A 568 -12.74 17.61 6.63
CA ALA A 568 -13.95 17.09 6.00
C ALA A 568 -14.31 17.82 4.68
N ALA A 569 -14.08 19.13 4.62
CA ALA A 569 -14.37 19.94 3.42
C ALA A 569 -13.41 19.69 2.23
N SER A 570 -12.26 19.06 2.45
CA SER A 570 -11.30 18.72 1.38
C SER A 570 -11.58 17.36 0.73
N GLY A 571 -12.33 16.52 1.41
CA GLY A 571 -12.73 15.19 0.94
C GLY A 571 -13.78 15.21 -0.18
N PRO A 572 -14.25 14.02 -0.62
CA PRO A 572 -15.40 13.90 -1.51
C PRO A 572 -16.67 14.43 -0.85
N ASP A 573 -17.60 14.94 -1.67
CA ASP A 573 -18.91 15.44 -1.20
C ASP A 573 -19.86 14.27 -0.89
N ALA A 574 -19.68 13.15 -1.59
CA ALA A 574 -20.39 11.92 -1.33
C ALA A 574 -19.52 10.69 -1.65
N LEU A 575 -19.86 9.56 -1.05
CA LEU A 575 -19.19 8.28 -1.24
C LEU A 575 -20.18 7.26 -1.78
N VAL A 576 -19.82 6.66 -2.93
CA VAL A 576 -20.67 5.68 -3.62
C VAL A 576 -20.37 4.29 -3.08
N GLY A 577 -21.36 3.67 -2.45
CA GLY A 577 -21.32 2.31 -1.93
C GLY A 577 -21.93 1.33 -2.92
N TYR A 578 -21.07 0.64 -3.68
CA TYR A 578 -21.49 -0.39 -4.64
C TYR A 578 -21.99 -1.66 -3.93
N ASN A 579 -22.86 -2.40 -4.59
CA ASN A 579 -23.31 -3.69 -4.10
C ASN A 579 -22.25 -4.79 -4.30
N ARG A 580 -22.38 -5.91 -3.60
CA ARG A 580 -21.52 -7.08 -3.83
C ARG A 580 -21.58 -7.50 -5.31
N GLY A 581 -20.44 -7.72 -5.91
CA GLY A 581 -20.29 -8.00 -7.34
C GLY A 581 -20.00 -6.78 -8.20
N TYR A 582 -20.13 -5.58 -7.69
CA TYR A 582 -19.92 -4.32 -8.41
C TYR A 582 -18.84 -3.47 -7.75
N ARG A 583 -18.14 -2.68 -8.55
CA ARG A 583 -17.16 -1.68 -8.12
C ARG A 583 -16.96 -0.64 -9.22
N ALA A 584 -16.33 0.50 -8.92
CA ALA A 584 -15.90 1.46 -9.93
C ALA A 584 -14.92 0.81 -10.94
N GLY A 585 -15.14 1.05 -12.23
CA GLY A 585 -14.23 0.59 -13.30
C GLY A 585 -12.89 1.31 -13.26
N TRP A 586 -11.80 0.62 -13.62
CA TRP A 586 -10.45 1.19 -13.60
C TRP A 586 -10.29 2.45 -14.46
N THR A 587 -10.94 2.47 -15.62
CA THR A 587 -10.84 3.61 -16.55
C THR A 587 -11.52 4.86 -16.00
N THR A 588 -12.70 4.73 -15.39
CA THR A 588 -13.47 5.86 -14.86
C THR A 588 -12.81 6.50 -13.64
N ILE A 589 -12.08 5.73 -12.81
CA ILE A 589 -11.47 6.26 -11.58
C ILE A 589 -10.35 7.29 -11.84
N LEU A 590 -9.77 7.27 -13.03
CA LEU A 590 -8.77 8.23 -13.50
C LEU A 590 -9.38 9.35 -14.35
N GLY A 591 -10.71 9.52 -14.30
CA GLY A 591 -11.40 10.64 -14.94
C GLY A 591 -11.77 10.42 -16.41
N ALA A 592 -11.67 9.21 -16.95
CA ALA A 592 -12.09 8.90 -18.31
C ALA A 592 -13.56 8.43 -18.37
N PHE A 593 -14.07 8.37 -19.60
CA PHE A 593 -15.46 8.09 -19.93
C PHE A 593 -15.58 6.89 -20.89
N PRO A 594 -15.43 5.63 -20.40
CA PRO A 594 -15.69 4.47 -21.24
C PRO A 594 -17.13 4.47 -21.75
N PRO A 595 -17.41 3.78 -22.90
CA PRO A 595 -18.71 3.92 -23.58
C PRO A 595 -19.89 3.39 -22.75
N ASP A 596 -19.66 2.32 -21.99
CA ASP A 596 -20.71 1.65 -21.22
C ASP A 596 -20.69 2.07 -19.76
N VAL A 597 -21.87 2.21 -19.13
CA VAL A 597 -22.00 2.47 -17.69
C VAL A 597 -21.64 1.22 -16.89
N LEU A 598 -21.94 0.02 -17.41
CA LEU A 598 -21.70 -1.27 -16.78
C LEU A 598 -20.97 -2.22 -17.73
N GLU A 599 -19.87 -2.78 -17.29
CA GLU A 599 -19.05 -3.74 -18.04
C GLU A 599 -18.77 -4.97 -17.19
N ASP A 600 -18.58 -6.13 -17.85
CA ASP A 600 -18.08 -7.33 -17.17
C ASP A 600 -16.60 -7.13 -16.79
N ASN A 601 -16.22 -7.45 -15.56
CA ASN A 601 -14.83 -7.42 -15.15
C ASN A 601 -14.11 -8.67 -15.64
N VAL A 602 -13.25 -8.52 -16.62
CA VAL A 602 -12.43 -9.61 -17.19
C VAL A 602 -10.97 -9.56 -16.70
N SER A 603 -10.64 -8.62 -15.79
CA SER A 603 -9.31 -8.48 -15.20
C SER A 603 -9.01 -9.60 -14.19
N ALA A 604 -7.73 -9.87 -13.96
CA ALA A 604 -7.27 -10.71 -12.86
C ALA A 604 -7.63 -10.11 -11.47
N TRP A 605 -7.79 -8.78 -11.37
CA TRP A 605 -8.30 -8.12 -10.16
C TRP A 605 -9.80 -8.43 -10.00
N SER A 606 -10.12 -9.42 -9.21
CA SER A 606 -11.41 -10.11 -9.22
C SER A 606 -12.16 -10.12 -7.88
N GLY A 607 -11.46 -9.91 -6.77
CA GLY A 607 -12.04 -9.61 -5.47
C GLY A 607 -11.80 -8.15 -5.12
N ASP A 608 -12.70 -7.53 -4.35
CA ASP A 608 -12.53 -6.15 -3.92
C ASP A 608 -13.30 -5.83 -2.64
N HIS A 609 -12.91 -4.75 -1.98
CA HIS A 609 -13.53 -4.26 -0.76
C HIS A 609 -14.08 -2.82 -0.91
N CYS A 610 -13.74 -2.11 -2.01
CA CYS A 610 -14.12 -0.71 -2.25
C CYS A 610 -15.59 -0.58 -2.68
N ILE A 611 -16.49 -1.15 -1.87
CA ILE A 611 -17.93 -1.20 -2.07
C ILE A 611 -18.68 -0.55 -0.89
N ASP A 612 -19.95 -0.84 -0.69
CA ASP A 612 -20.68 -0.44 0.52
C ASP A 612 -20.01 -1.05 1.77
N SER A 613 -19.56 -0.21 2.69
CA SER A 613 -18.85 -0.61 3.92
C SER A 613 -19.64 -1.59 4.80
N THR A 614 -20.96 -1.65 4.66
CA THR A 614 -21.79 -2.63 5.38
C THR A 614 -21.74 -4.04 4.78
N LYS A 615 -21.18 -4.18 3.58
CA LYS A 615 -21.08 -5.44 2.82
C LYS A 615 -19.70 -6.11 2.93
N VAL A 616 -18.69 -5.37 3.40
CA VAL A 616 -17.30 -5.82 3.58
C VAL A 616 -16.82 -5.53 5.00
N ARG A 617 -17.56 -6.02 5.99
CA ARG A 617 -17.24 -5.84 7.40
C ARG A 617 -15.88 -6.42 7.72
N GLU A 618 -15.14 -5.75 8.59
CA GLU A 618 -13.90 -6.24 9.18
C GLU A 618 -14.15 -7.24 10.32
N CYS A 619 -13.09 -7.86 10.84
CA CYS A 619 -13.18 -8.75 12.00
C CYS A 619 -12.18 -8.37 13.09
N CYS A 620 -12.53 -8.71 14.34
CA CYS A 620 -11.69 -8.56 15.52
C CYS A 620 -11.94 -9.72 16.51
#